data_42f61c306ccd74e14f658af6a646d13a
#
_entry.id   42f61c306ccd74e14f658af6a646d13a
#
_cell.length_a   1.000
_cell.length_b   1.000
_cell.length_c   1.000
_cell.angle_alpha   90.00
_cell.angle_beta   90.00
_cell.angle_gamma   90.00
#
_symmetry.space_group_name_H-M   'P 1'
#
loop_
_entity.id
_entity.type
_entity.pdbx_description
1 polymer ?
#
loop_
_entity_poly.entity_id
_entity_poly.type
_entity_poly.pdbx_seq_one_letter_code
_entity_poly.pdbx_strand_id
1 'polypeptide(L)'
;MTTPQRGIMTLTLLILLSGFLLIAMLFNDDLLRLYSSITAQRHRYVEQQLTLQQLSVNEKKTRCEQLSTQENGDTFLLTFRLENNPFADGLSHYAWCQRDKLFQKQPVRNKHEKLFDQFISKEGLALFRQQLQSPPLILSKSPPAALYWFTANETEWEIDKNVNAVIVAEGDLHIRGQGKISGSIITKGRLTLDENIKVTYSKSTVTQIVQQYSRWRLAEKSWYDFVIPKN
;
A
#
# COMPACT_ATOMS: atom_id res chain seq x y z
N MET A 1 7.83 92.65 7.44
CA MET A 1 7.64 91.98 8.71
C MET A 1 7.02 90.59 8.44
N THR A 2 7.82 89.63 8.20
CA THR A 2 7.41 88.23 7.99
C THR A 2 8.32 87.42 8.84
N THR A 3 7.85 86.96 9.96
CA THR A 3 7.50 85.64 10.26
C THR A 3 8.14 84.99 11.44
N PRO A 4 7.39 84.39 12.28
CA PRO A 4 7.82 83.23 13.03
C PRO A 4 7.02 81.96 12.75
N GLN A 5 6.27 81.89 11.64
CA GLN A 5 5.38 80.74 11.39
C GLN A 5 6.12 79.44 11.05
N ARG A 6 7.33 79.45 10.53
CA ARG A 6 8.08 78.23 10.19
C ARG A 6 8.57 77.45 11.39
N GLY A 7 8.90 78.12 12.50
CA GLY A 7 9.34 77.45 13.74
C GLY A 7 8.21 76.76 14.50
N ILE A 8 6.98 77.27 14.42
CA ILE A 8 5.83 76.67 15.08
C ILE A 8 5.42 75.36 14.40
N MET A 9 5.49 75.29 13.07
CA MET A 9 5.19 74.07 12.33
C MET A 9 6.15 72.91 12.68
N THR A 10 7.44 73.17 12.79
CA THR A 10 8.43 72.15 13.17
C THR A 10 8.26 71.68 14.62
N LEU A 11 7.93 72.58 15.52
CA LEU A 11 7.66 72.26 16.93
C LEU A 11 6.42 71.39 17.09
N THR A 12 5.31 71.73 16.40
CA THR A 12 4.11 70.89 16.40
C THR A 12 4.32 69.52 15.81
N LEU A 13 5.10 69.41 14.73
CA LEU A 13 5.45 68.10 14.12
C LEU A 13 6.28 67.26 15.09
N LEU A 14 7.25 67.84 15.79
CA LEU A 14 8.08 67.13 16.78
C LEU A 14 7.24 66.61 17.97
N ILE A 15 6.30 67.42 18.47
CA ILE A 15 5.40 67.01 19.56
C ILE A 15 4.50 65.86 19.10
N LEU A 16 3.94 65.94 17.88
CA LEU A 16 3.11 64.86 17.33
C LEU A 16 3.93 63.59 17.13
N LEU A 17 5.13 63.67 16.61
CA LEU A 17 6.02 62.54 16.38
C LEU A 17 6.43 61.87 17.71
N SER A 18 6.79 62.69 18.72
CA SER A 18 7.13 62.17 20.05
C SER A 18 5.93 61.50 20.76
N GLY A 19 4.73 62.09 20.60
CA GLY A 19 3.50 61.48 21.10
C GLY A 19 3.19 60.13 20.43
N PHE A 20 3.37 60.06 19.12
CA PHE A 20 3.19 58.82 18.36
C PHE A 20 4.19 57.74 18.75
N LEU A 21 5.46 58.08 18.97
CA LEU A 21 6.49 57.18 19.46
C LEU A 21 6.20 56.66 20.85
N LEU A 22 5.69 57.53 21.72
CA LEU A 22 5.31 57.15 23.11
C LEU A 22 4.12 56.17 23.11
N ILE A 23 3.12 56.43 22.28
CA ILE A 23 1.99 55.51 22.06
C ILE A 23 2.49 54.18 21.50
N ALA A 24 3.35 54.19 20.47
CA ALA A 24 3.92 52.99 19.87
C ALA A 24 4.70 52.16 20.90
N MET A 25 5.47 52.79 21.79
CA MET A 25 6.17 52.09 22.87
C MET A 25 5.23 51.46 23.89
N LEU A 26 4.12 52.13 24.25
CA LEU A 26 3.15 51.62 25.20
C LEU A 26 2.41 50.37 24.71
N PHE A 27 2.15 50.31 23.40
CA PHE A 27 1.43 49.16 22.79
C PHE A 27 2.37 48.06 22.27
N ASN A 28 3.69 48.25 22.28
CA ASN A 28 4.63 47.28 21.75
C ASN A 28 4.55 45.94 22.48
N ASP A 29 4.46 45.96 23.81
CA ASP A 29 4.39 44.73 24.61
C ASP A 29 3.09 43.96 24.39
N ASP A 30 1.97 44.67 24.21
CA ASP A 30 0.67 44.03 23.97
C ASP A 30 0.60 43.43 22.57
N LEU A 31 1.18 44.08 21.56
CA LEU A 31 1.30 43.53 20.21
C LEU A 31 2.18 42.30 20.17
N LEU A 32 3.29 42.30 20.89
CA LEU A 32 4.18 41.13 21.00
C LEU A 32 3.49 39.97 21.73
N ARG A 33 2.75 40.24 22.79
CA ARG A 33 1.95 39.22 23.50
C ARG A 33 0.85 38.65 22.59
N LEU A 34 0.14 39.50 21.87
CA LEU A 34 -0.87 39.05 20.91
C LEU A 34 -0.25 38.17 19.81
N TYR A 35 0.86 38.61 19.22
CA TYR A 35 1.56 37.88 18.20
C TYR A 35 2.06 36.53 18.72
N SER A 36 2.67 36.51 19.92
CA SER A 36 3.13 35.22 20.53
C SER A 36 1.97 34.28 20.83
N SER A 37 0.82 34.79 21.29
CA SER A 37 -0.39 34.01 21.54
C SER A 37 -0.92 33.37 20.25
N ILE A 38 -1.04 34.15 19.17
CA ILE A 38 -1.50 33.67 17.87
C ILE A 38 -0.53 32.61 17.32
N THR A 39 0.78 32.85 17.46
CA THR A 39 1.80 31.90 17.00
C THR A 39 1.75 30.61 17.80
N ALA A 40 1.60 30.67 19.12
CA ALA A 40 1.47 29.51 19.98
C ALA A 40 0.19 28.69 19.66
N GLN A 41 -0.93 29.36 19.40
CA GLN A 41 -2.17 28.68 18.98
C GLN A 41 -2.01 27.99 17.62
N ARG A 42 -1.38 28.66 16.65
CA ARG A 42 -1.10 28.05 15.33
C ARG A 42 -0.19 26.85 15.47
N HIS A 43 0.85 26.95 16.28
CA HIS A 43 1.79 25.83 16.51
C HIS A 43 1.05 24.62 17.11
N ARG A 44 0.23 24.82 18.15
CA ARG A 44 -0.59 23.75 18.73
C ARG A 44 -1.55 23.13 17.73
N TYR A 45 -2.20 23.96 16.91
CA TYR A 45 -3.11 23.47 15.88
C TYR A 45 -2.37 22.61 14.85
N VAL A 46 -1.21 23.05 14.36
CA VAL A 46 -0.40 22.30 13.39
C VAL A 46 0.11 20.99 14.01
N GLU A 47 0.60 21.00 15.23
CA GLU A 47 1.04 19.77 15.93
C GLU A 47 -0.11 18.77 16.11
N GLN A 48 -1.28 19.24 16.49
CA GLN A 48 -2.47 18.39 16.61
C GLN A 48 -2.85 17.78 15.26
N GLN A 49 -2.85 18.57 14.19
CA GLN A 49 -3.16 18.10 12.85
C GLN A 49 -2.13 17.08 12.36
N LEU A 50 -0.84 17.31 12.57
CA LEU A 50 0.21 16.36 12.20
C LEU A 50 0.09 15.04 12.97
N THR A 51 -0.22 15.09 14.27
CA THR A 51 -0.43 13.90 15.09
C THR A 51 -1.63 13.10 14.60
N LEU A 52 -2.76 13.78 14.33
CA LEU A 52 -3.95 13.14 13.76
C LEU A 52 -3.67 12.51 12.39
N GLN A 53 -2.90 13.21 11.56
CA GLN A 53 -2.51 12.69 10.25
C GLN A 53 -1.66 11.42 10.38
N GLN A 54 -0.68 11.41 11.27
CA GLN A 54 0.16 10.22 11.50
C GLN A 54 -0.65 9.03 12.03
N LEU A 55 -1.52 9.26 13.02
CA LEU A 55 -2.42 8.23 13.55
C LEU A 55 -3.36 7.71 12.45
N SER A 56 -3.92 8.60 11.65
CA SER A 56 -4.79 8.23 10.53
C SER A 56 -4.06 7.38 9.48
N VAL A 57 -2.80 7.70 9.14
CA VAL A 57 -2.00 6.93 8.18
C VAL A 57 -1.72 5.53 8.70
N ASN A 58 -1.32 5.39 9.96
CA ASN A 58 -1.04 4.10 10.57
C ASN A 58 -2.31 3.23 10.62
N GLU A 59 -3.43 3.82 11.04
CA GLU A 59 -4.71 3.10 11.08
C GLU A 59 -5.18 2.70 9.67
N LYS A 60 -5.07 3.58 8.68
CA LYS A 60 -5.37 3.28 7.26
C LYS A 60 -4.55 2.08 6.77
N LYS A 61 -3.26 2.07 7.07
CA LYS A 61 -2.37 0.97 6.69
C LYS A 61 -2.80 -0.34 7.33
N THR A 62 -2.97 -0.35 8.66
CA THR A 62 -3.38 -1.54 9.42
C THR A 62 -4.72 -2.09 8.93
N ARG A 63 -5.70 -1.22 8.72
CA ARG A 63 -7.04 -1.61 8.23
C ARG A 63 -6.99 -2.19 6.81
N CYS A 64 -6.17 -1.64 5.91
CA CYS A 64 -5.98 -2.23 4.59
C CYS A 64 -5.34 -3.61 4.69
N GLU A 65 -4.31 -3.79 5.51
CA GLU A 65 -3.63 -5.09 5.69
C GLU A 65 -4.54 -6.18 6.30
N GLN A 66 -5.56 -5.76 7.06
CA GLN A 66 -6.55 -6.67 7.66
C GLN A 66 -7.69 -7.06 6.72
N LEU A 67 -7.80 -6.45 5.54
CA LEU A 67 -8.84 -6.83 4.58
C LEU A 67 -8.70 -8.29 4.16
N SER A 68 -9.85 -8.95 4.02
CA SER A 68 -9.89 -10.33 3.53
C SER A 68 -9.35 -10.42 2.11
N THR A 69 -8.52 -11.41 1.83
CA THR A 69 -8.06 -11.72 0.48
C THR A 69 -9.17 -12.24 -0.42
N GLN A 70 -10.34 -12.54 0.13
CA GLN A 70 -11.54 -12.97 -0.63
C GLN A 70 -12.31 -11.80 -1.25
N GLU A 71 -12.06 -10.56 -0.81
CA GLU A 71 -12.68 -9.38 -1.43
C GLU A 71 -12.38 -9.35 -2.93
N ASN A 72 -13.42 -9.03 -3.71
CA ASN A 72 -13.29 -8.94 -5.15
C ASN A 72 -12.73 -7.57 -5.57
N GLY A 73 -11.90 -7.58 -6.61
CA GLY A 73 -11.33 -6.35 -7.18
C GLY A 73 -9.88 -6.09 -6.78
N ASP A 74 -9.33 -5.05 -7.34
CA ASP A 74 -7.93 -4.62 -7.17
C ASP A 74 -7.80 -3.38 -6.30
N THR A 75 -8.93 -2.69 -6.08
CA THR A 75 -9.03 -1.51 -5.23
C THR A 75 -10.27 -1.61 -4.36
N PHE A 76 -10.15 -1.17 -3.12
CA PHE A 76 -11.23 -1.16 -2.15
C PHE A 76 -11.24 0.15 -1.37
N LEU A 77 -12.41 0.79 -1.24
CA LEU A 77 -12.58 1.98 -0.41
C LEU A 77 -13.04 1.55 0.99
N LEU A 78 -12.17 1.75 1.95
CA LEU A 78 -12.45 1.50 3.35
C LEU A 78 -12.91 2.77 4.04
N THR A 79 -13.99 2.69 4.83
CA THR A 79 -14.45 3.78 5.70
C THR A 79 -14.32 3.34 7.15
N PHE A 80 -13.71 4.17 8.01
CA PHE A 80 -13.54 3.87 9.43
C PHE A 80 -13.57 5.14 10.29
N ARG A 81 -13.73 4.98 11.59
CA ARG A 81 -13.63 6.05 12.57
C ARG A 81 -12.43 5.79 13.46
N LEU A 82 -11.73 6.86 13.84
CA LEU A 82 -10.68 6.79 14.85
C LEU A 82 -11.34 6.70 16.23
N GLU A 83 -11.24 5.55 16.84
CA GLU A 83 -11.75 5.33 18.19
C GLU A 83 -10.80 5.96 19.23
N ASN A 84 -11.36 6.45 20.32
CA ASN A 84 -10.61 7.00 21.47
C ASN A 84 -9.78 8.26 21.19
N ASN A 85 -10.12 9.04 20.16
CA ASN A 85 -9.45 10.32 19.92
C ASN A 85 -10.44 11.48 20.08
N PRO A 86 -10.30 12.31 21.14
CA PRO A 86 -11.22 13.42 21.40
C PRO A 86 -11.24 14.49 20.30
N PHE A 87 -10.18 14.54 19.46
CA PHE A 87 -10.09 15.49 18.34
C PHE A 87 -10.68 14.94 17.03
N ALA A 88 -10.91 13.63 16.96
CA ALA A 88 -11.44 12.95 15.77
C ALA A 88 -12.85 12.40 15.98
N ASP A 89 -13.50 12.77 17.11
CA ASP A 89 -14.82 12.25 17.47
C ASP A 89 -15.86 12.62 16.40
N GLY A 90 -16.50 11.58 15.84
CA GLY A 90 -17.50 11.73 14.79
C GLY A 90 -16.98 11.88 13.35
N LEU A 91 -15.68 12.05 13.12
CA LEU A 91 -15.11 12.16 11.77
C LEU A 91 -14.94 10.77 11.12
N SER A 92 -15.46 10.63 9.92
CA SER A 92 -15.22 9.44 9.09
C SER A 92 -13.96 9.61 8.27
N HIS A 93 -13.06 8.66 8.38
CA HIS A 93 -11.84 8.60 7.58
C HIS A 93 -12.01 7.58 6.44
N TYR A 94 -11.35 7.85 5.34
CA TYR A 94 -11.39 7.02 4.14
C TYR A 94 -9.99 6.55 3.79
N ALA A 95 -9.89 5.32 3.32
CA ALA A 95 -8.64 4.77 2.82
C ALA A 95 -8.90 3.98 1.53
N TRP A 96 -8.14 4.29 0.51
CA TRP A 96 -8.07 3.45 -0.67
C TRP A 96 -7.03 2.36 -0.43
N CYS A 97 -7.47 1.13 -0.46
CA CYS A 97 -6.61 -0.04 -0.39
C CYS A 97 -6.41 -0.58 -1.81
N GLN A 98 -5.19 -0.94 -2.13
CA GLN A 98 -4.80 -1.55 -3.40
C GLN A 98 -4.29 -2.95 -3.14
N ARG A 99 -4.61 -3.86 -4.04
CA ARG A 99 -4.21 -5.26 -3.94
C ARG A 99 -2.95 -5.53 -4.74
N ASP A 100 -1.88 -5.93 -4.05
CA ASP A 100 -0.70 -6.49 -4.67
C ASP A 100 -0.94 -7.97 -4.96
N LYS A 101 -0.61 -8.44 -6.16
CA LYS A 101 -0.82 -9.82 -6.60
C LYS A 101 0.40 -10.35 -7.31
N LEU A 102 0.77 -11.59 -7.02
CA LEU A 102 1.74 -12.32 -7.83
C LEU A 102 1.13 -12.71 -9.18
N PHE A 103 -0.13 -13.14 -9.17
CA PHE A 103 -0.85 -13.57 -10.38
C PHE A 103 -1.70 -12.45 -10.95
N GLN A 104 -1.43 -11.99 -12.18
CA GLN A 104 -2.26 -11.01 -12.89
C GLN A 104 -3.63 -11.59 -13.25
N LYS A 105 -3.63 -12.88 -13.62
CA LYS A 105 -4.83 -13.64 -13.96
C LYS A 105 -4.81 -14.99 -13.29
N GLN A 106 -5.98 -15.48 -12.90
CA GLN A 106 -6.12 -16.83 -12.38
C GLN A 106 -6.00 -17.84 -13.53
N PRO A 107 -5.11 -18.85 -13.42
CA PRO A 107 -5.08 -19.95 -14.36
C PRO A 107 -6.43 -20.69 -14.43
N VAL A 108 -6.88 -21.02 -15.63
CA VAL A 108 -8.17 -21.69 -15.87
C VAL A 108 -8.04 -23.06 -16.49
N ARG A 109 -6.80 -23.51 -16.78
CA ARG A 109 -6.45 -24.79 -17.37
C ARG A 109 -5.33 -25.46 -16.60
N ASN A 110 -5.11 -26.73 -16.89
CA ASN A 110 -4.05 -27.51 -16.26
C ASN A 110 -2.64 -27.13 -16.73
N LYS A 111 -2.47 -26.62 -17.96
CA LYS A 111 -1.16 -26.26 -18.55
C LYS A 111 -1.24 -24.93 -19.27
N HIS A 112 -0.22 -24.10 -19.08
CA HIS A 112 -0.04 -22.78 -19.70
C HIS A 112 1.44 -22.64 -20.13
N GLU A 113 1.78 -23.16 -21.30
CA GLU A 113 3.13 -23.09 -21.85
C GLU A 113 3.38 -21.75 -22.53
N LYS A 114 4.56 -21.17 -22.34
CA LYS A 114 4.99 -19.88 -22.92
C LYS A 114 4.09 -18.70 -22.57
N LEU A 115 3.35 -18.82 -21.48
CA LEU A 115 2.37 -17.79 -21.06
C LEU A 115 2.73 -17.15 -19.70
N PHE A 116 3.96 -17.34 -19.23
CA PHE A 116 4.44 -16.84 -17.94
C PHE A 116 4.12 -15.34 -17.74
N ASP A 117 4.50 -14.50 -18.69
CA ASP A 117 4.32 -13.05 -18.60
C ASP A 117 2.84 -12.59 -18.64
N GLN A 118 1.92 -13.48 -19.05
CA GLN A 118 0.48 -13.19 -19.00
C GLN A 118 -0.16 -13.48 -17.64
N PHE A 119 0.46 -14.39 -16.87
CA PHE A 119 -0.07 -14.82 -15.59
C PHE A 119 0.68 -14.22 -14.40
N ILE A 120 1.97 -13.92 -14.55
CA ILE A 120 2.82 -13.45 -13.46
C ILE A 120 3.08 -11.94 -13.58
N SER A 121 2.79 -11.20 -12.50
CA SER A 121 3.10 -9.77 -12.38
C SER A 121 4.57 -9.57 -12.08
N LYS A 122 5.24 -8.68 -12.82
CA LYS A 122 6.64 -8.32 -12.55
C LYS A 122 6.79 -7.62 -11.20
N GLU A 123 5.87 -6.72 -10.89
CA GLU A 123 5.82 -6.02 -9.61
C GLU A 123 5.51 -6.99 -8.47
N GLY A 124 4.52 -7.88 -8.69
CA GLY A 124 4.19 -8.94 -7.75
C GLY A 124 5.36 -9.89 -7.50
N LEU A 125 6.09 -10.29 -8.54
CA LEU A 125 7.26 -11.14 -8.39
C LEU A 125 8.33 -10.50 -7.48
N ALA A 126 8.61 -9.21 -7.63
CA ALA A 126 9.54 -8.50 -6.76
C ALA A 126 9.09 -8.50 -5.29
N LEU A 127 7.79 -8.34 -5.05
CA LEU A 127 7.21 -8.29 -3.70
C LEU A 127 7.14 -9.65 -2.99
N PHE A 128 6.84 -10.72 -3.74
CA PHE A 128 6.64 -12.06 -3.18
C PHE A 128 7.86 -12.96 -3.30
N ARG A 129 8.97 -12.50 -3.92
CA ARG A 129 10.15 -13.32 -4.22
C ARG A 129 10.71 -14.08 -3.01
N GLN A 130 10.71 -13.47 -1.82
CA GLN A 130 11.18 -14.12 -0.59
C GLN A 130 10.26 -15.24 -0.08
N GLN A 131 9.01 -15.26 -0.52
CA GLN A 131 8.01 -16.24 -0.12
C GLN A 131 7.90 -17.41 -1.13
N LEU A 132 8.56 -17.28 -2.29
CA LEU A 132 8.57 -18.32 -3.30
C LEU A 132 9.45 -19.47 -2.82
N GLN A 133 8.89 -20.68 -2.85
CA GLN A 133 9.58 -21.89 -2.42
C GLN A 133 10.02 -22.68 -3.64
N SER A 134 11.30 -23.04 -3.70
CA SER A 134 11.75 -24.09 -4.60
C SER A 134 11.14 -25.42 -4.17
N PRO A 135 10.79 -26.32 -5.10
CA PRO A 135 10.20 -27.60 -4.75
C PRO A 135 11.18 -28.42 -3.93
N PRO A 136 10.69 -29.15 -2.93
CA PRO A 136 11.54 -30.09 -2.20
C PRO A 136 11.98 -31.23 -3.13
N LEU A 137 13.21 -31.65 -3.01
CA LEU A 137 13.78 -32.76 -3.79
C LEU A 137 13.04 -34.08 -3.56
N ILE A 138 12.44 -34.26 -2.36
CA ILE A 138 11.67 -35.44 -2.00
C ILE A 138 10.38 -34.99 -1.28
N LEU A 139 9.23 -35.35 -1.83
CA LEU A 139 7.92 -35.11 -1.22
C LEU A 139 7.62 -36.17 -0.17
N SER A 140 7.87 -35.89 1.10
CA SER A 140 7.67 -36.88 2.19
C SER A 140 6.20 -37.11 2.59
N LYS A 141 5.29 -36.16 2.36
CA LYS A 141 3.84 -36.27 2.60
C LYS A 141 3.09 -35.48 1.52
N SER A 142 1.80 -35.80 1.29
CA SER A 142 0.95 -34.97 0.44
C SER A 142 0.81 -33.57 1.08
N PRO A 143 1.50 -32.55 0.59
CA PRO A 143 1.44 -31.23 1.20
C PRO A 143 0.06 -30.62 0.97
N PRO A 144 -0.37 -29.69 1.85
CA PRO A 144 -1.46 -28.80 1.51
C PRO A 144 -1.13 -28.07 0.19
N ALA A 145 -2.13 -27.49 -0.44
CA ALA A 145 -1.93 -26.76 -1.70
C ALA A 145 -0.73 -25.82 -1.61
N ALA A 146 0.23 -25.97 -2.53
CA ALA A 146 1.50 -25.24 -2.53
C ALA A 146 1.79 -24.57 -3.87
N LEU A 147 2.54 -23.47 -3.82
CA LEU A 147 3.17 -22.88 -5.02
C LEU A 147 4.61 -23.36 -5.08
N TYR A 148 4.95 -24.05 -6.18
CA TYR A 148 6.33 -24.40 -6.47
C TYR A 148 6.87 -23.51 -7.57
N TRP A 149 8.01 -22.90 -7.30
CA TRP A 149 8.67 -21.97 -8.20
C TRP A 149 10.00 -22.52 -8.66
N PHE A 150 10.14 -22.65 -9.98
CA PHE A 150 11.36 -23.11 -10.63
C PHE A 150 12.04 -21.91 -11.29
N THR A 151 13.28 -21.67 -10.92
CA THR A 151 14.13 -20.67 -11.58
C THR A 151 14.55 -21.17 -12.97
N ALA A 152 15.09 -20.28 -13.81
CA ALA A 152 15.52 -20.65 -15.17
C ALA A 152 16.59 -21.76 -15.20
N ASN A 153 17.32 -21.97 -14.09
CA ASN A 153 18.34 -23.00 -13.96
C ASN A 153 17.80 -24.36 -13.50
N GLU A 154 16.58 -24.39 -12.96
CA GLU A 154 15.92 -25.58 -12.43
C GLU A 154 14.97 -26.14 -13.50
N THR A 155 15.51 -27.02 -14.33
CA THR A 155 14.80 -27.54 -15.53
C THR A 155 14.15 -28.90 -15.32
N GLU A 156 14.44 -29.58 -14.20
CA GLU A 156 13.95 -30.93 -13.93
C GLU A 156 13.37 -31.08 -12.56
N TRP A 157 12.29 -31.83 -12.44
CA TRP A 157 11.66 -32.17 -11.18
C TRP A 157 11.13 -33.60 -11.19
N GLU A 158 11.47 -34.40 -10.18
CA GLU A 158 11.01 -35.75 -10.03
C GLU A 158 9.90 -35.86 -8.99
N ILE A 159 8.80 -36.48 -9.35
CA ILE A 159 7.66 -36.75 -8.45
C ILE A 159 7.35 -38.24 -8.38
N ASP A 160 7.05 -38.72 -7.17
CA ASP A 160 6.66 -40.10 -6.90
C ASP A 160 5.25 -40.22 -6.32
N LYS A 161 4.55 -39.09 -6.12
CA LYS A 161 3.27 -38.98 -5.42
C LYS A 161 2.34 -37.94 -6.06
N ASN A 162 1.09 -37.97 -5.59
CA ASN A 162 0.10 -36.95 -5.95
C ASN A 162 0.41 -35.63 -5.26
N VAL A 163 0.34 -34.54 -6.02
CA VAL A 163 0.66 -33.19 -5.58
C VAL A 163 -0.49 -32.24 -5.88
N ASN A 164 -0.88 -31.43 -4.87
CA ASN A 164 -1.84 -30.35 -5.04
C ASN A 164 -1.04 -29.03 -5.12
N ALA A 165 -0.83 -28.51 -6.34
CA ALA A 165 0.04 -27.34 -6.51
C ALA A 165 -0.28 -26.50 -7.73
N VAL A 166 0.09 -25.23 -7.64
CA VAL A 166 0.39 -24.39 -8.80
C VAL A 166 1.90 -24.41 -9.01
N ILE A 167 2.33 -24.75 -10.21
CA ILE A 167 3.74 -24.85 -10.59
C ILE A 167 4.04 -23.73 -11.56
N VAL A 168 5.09 -22.96 -11.26
CA VAL A 168 5.54 -21.85 -12.10
C VAL A 168 7.00 -22.04 -12.42
N ALA A 169 7.37 -22.00 -13.71
CA ALA A 169 8.75 -22.13 -14.17
C ALA A 169 9.16 -20.95 -15.05
N GLU A 170 10.31 -20.35 -14.71
CA GLU A 170 10.92 -19.24 -15.47
C GLU A 170 11.61 -19.67 -16.77
N GLY A 171 11.69 -20.97 -17.00
CA GLY A 171 12.33 -21.59 -18.18
C GLY A 171 11.57 -22.81 -18.68
N ASP A 172 12.30 -23.71 -19.33
CA ASP A 172 11.83 -25.05 -19.68
C ASP A 172 11.70 -25.89 -18.41
N LEU A 173 10.70 -26.77 -18.36
CA LEU A 173 10.50 -27.66 -17.22
C LEU A 173 10.18 -29.07 -17.69
N HIS A 174 10.95 -30.04 -17.22
CA HIS A 174 10.69 -31.45 -17.40
C HIS A 174 10.31 -32.11 -16.07
N ILE A 175 9.08 -32.61 -15.97
CA ILE A 175 8.61 -33.32 -14.78
C ILE A 175 8.66 -34.79 -15.04
N ARG A 176 9.44 -35.52 -14.22
CA ARG A 176 9.72 -36.95 -14.33
C ARG A 176 9.05 -37.75 -13.23
N GLY A 177 8.94 -39.06 -13.44
CA GLY A 177 8.47 -40.01 -12.45
C GLY A 177 7.01 -40.41 -12.65
N GLN A 178 6.26 -40.49 -11.56
CA GLN A 178 4.86 -40.93 -11.60
C GLN A 178 3.98 -40.21 -10.59
N GLY A 179 2.71 -40.00 -10.94
CA GLY A 179 1.76 -39.37 -10.06
C GLY A 179 0.78 -38.43 -10.72
N LYS A 180 0.00 -37.76 -9.89
CA LYS A 180 -1.01 -36.79 -10.34
C LYS A 180 -0.73 -35.41 -9.76
N ILE A 181 -0.68 -34.41 -10.62
CA ILE A 181 -0.65 -33.00 -10.24
C ILE A 181 -2.05 -32.44 -10.36
N SER A 182 -2.62 -32.00 -9.21
CA SER A 182 -3.94 -31.35 -9.15
C SER A 182 -3.76 -29.86 -8.97
N GLY A 183 -3.91 -29.08 -10.05
CA GLY A 183 -3.70 -27.64 -10.03
C GLY A 183 -3.48 -27.06 -11.41
N SER A 184 -2.41 -26.29 -11.58
CA SER A 184 -2.04 -25.67 -12.86
C SER A 184 -0.52 -25.54 -12.97
N ILE A 185 -0.01 -25.67 -14.18
CA ILE A 185 1.40 -25.48 -14.51
C ILE A 185 1.53 -24.29 -15.47
N ILE A 186 2.39 -23.34 -15.15
CA ILE A 186 2.67 -22.14 -15.95
C ILE A 186 4.17 -22.15 -16.25
N THR A 187 4.56 -22.14 -17.53
CA THR A 187 5.97 -22.11 -17.91
C THR A 187 6.25 -20.95 -18.86
N LYS A 188 7.45 -20.42 -18.78
CA LYS A 188 7.98 -19.47 -19.75
C LYS A 188 8.50 -20.18 -21.00
N GLY A 189 9.01 -21.39 -20.83
CA GLY A 189 9.52 -22.25 -21.86
C GLY A 189 8.60 -23.43 -22.18
N ARG A 190 9.21 -24.54 -22.63
CA ARG A 190 8.53 -25.81 -22.95
C ARG A 190 8.27 -26.62 -21.70
N LEU A 191 7.13 -27.28 -21.67
CA LEU A 191 6.78 -28.25 -20.62
C LEU A 191 6.87 -29.68 -21.19
N THR A 192 7.69 -30.51 -20.58
CA THR A 192 7.78 -31.94 -20.87
C THR A 192 7.32 -32.75 -19.67
N LEU A 193 6.49 -33.74 -19.88
CA LEU A 193 5.97 -34.63 -18.82
C LEU A 193 6.23 -36.08 -19.23
N ASP A 194 6.64 -36.90 -18.25
CA ASP A 194 6.71 -38.34 -18.45
C ASP A 194 5.31 -38.93 -18.62
N GLU A 195 5.19 -40.07 -19.28
CA GLU A 195 3.92 -40.76 -19.61
C GLU A 195 3.07 -41.07 -18.38
N ASN A 196 3.72 -41.35 -17.25
CA ASN A 196 3.09 -41.73 -16.00
C ASN A 196 2.60 -40.53 -15.15
N ILE A 197 2.75 -39.30 -15.67
CA ILE A 197 2.33 -38.05 -14.96
C ILE A 197 1.04 -37.51 -15.55
N LYS A 198 0.02 -37.42 -14.70
CA LYS A 198 -1.28 -36.86 -15.06
C LYS A 198 -1.48 -35.48 -14.43
N VAL A 199 -1.69 -34.45 -15.25
CA VAL A 199 -2.01 -33.10 -14.77
C VAL A 199 -3.52 -32.84 -14.90
N THR A 200 -4.16 -32.53 -13.78
CA THR A 200 -5.59 -32.25 -13.72
C THR A 200 -5.80 -30.83 -13.13
N TYR A 201 -6.61 -30.03 -13.78
CA TYR A 201 -6.96 -28.72 -13.26
C TYR A 201 -7.80 -28.87 -11.98
N SER A 202 -7.40 -28.14 -10.94
CA SER A 202 -8.15 -28.03 -9.66
C SER A 202 -8.40 -26.55 -9.37
N LYS A 203 -9.66 -26.12 -9.53
CA LYS A 203 -10.06 -24.74 -9.26
C LYS A 203 -9.81 -24.35 -7.80
N SER A 204 -10.10 -25.23 -6.85
CA SER A 204 -9.91 -24.97 -5.41
C SER A 204 -8.44 -24.70 -5.08
N THR A 205 -7.54 -25.59 -5.54
CA THR A 205 -6.09 -25.43 -5.36
C THR A 205 -5.59 -24.13 -5.97
N VAL A 206 -5.98 -23.84 -7.20
CA VAL A 206 -5.56 -22.62 -7.91
C VAL A 206 -6.06 -21.37 -7.19
N THR A 207 -7.34 -21.34 -6.82
CA THR A 207 -7.92 -20.17 -6.12
C THR A 207 -7.23 -19.94 -4.78
N GLN A 208 -7.00 -20.99 -3.99
CA GLN A 208 -6.30 -20.89 -2.71
C GLN A 208 -4.90 -20.31 -2.87
N ILE A 209 -4.13 -20.78 -3.85
CA ILE A 209 -2.76 -20.29 -4.09
C ILE A 209 -2.78 -18.85 -4.60
N VAL A 210 -3.65 -18.50 -5.55
CA VAL A 210 -3.76 -17.12 -6.05
C VAL A 210 -4.11 -16.14 -4.94
N GLN A 211 -5.00 -16.52 -4.01
CA GLN A 211 -5.35 -15.72 -2.84
C GLN A 211 -4.20 -15.61 -1.84
N GLN A 212 -3.48 -16.70 -1.56
CA GLN A 212 -2.33 -16.72 -0.65
C GLN A 212 -1.21 -15.78 -1.11
N TYR A 213 -0.99 -15.66 -2.42
CA TYR A 213 0.00 -14.75 -3.02
C TYR A 213 -0.63 -13.44 -3.48
N SER A 214 -1.51 -12.91 -2.64
CA SER A 214 -2.07 -11.56 -2.77
C SER A 214 -2.19 -10.93 -1.39
N ARG A 215 -1.99 -9.62 -1.31
CA ARG A 215 -2.14 -8.84 -0.06
C ARG A 215 -2.73 -7.47 -0.37
N TRP A 216 -3.46 -6.94 0.60
CA TRP A 216 -3.90 -5.57 0.55
C TRP A 216 -2.86 -4.63 1.15
N ARG A 217 -2.67 -3.49 0.54
CA ARG A 217 -1.86 -2.39 1.08
C ARG A 217 -2.60 -1.07 0.92
N LEU A 218 -2.18 -0.09 1.68
CA LEU A 218 -2.63 1.28 1.48
C LEU A 218 -2.19 1.75 0.09
N ALA A 219 -3.11 2.26 -0.72
CA ALA A 219 -2.79 2.76 -2.05
C ALA A 219 -1.90 4.00 -1.95
N GLU A 220 -0.94 4.12 -2.85
CA GLU A 220 -0.18 5.35 -3.02
C GLU A 220 -1.15 6.48 -3.37
N LYS A 221 -0.98 7.66 -2.75
CA LYS A 221 -1.90 8.81 -2.90
C LYS A 221 -3.29 8.60 -2.29
N SER A 222 -3.44 7.70 -1.33
CA SER A 222 -4.71 7.48 -0.59
C SER A 222 -5.03 8.56 0.45
N TRP A 223 -4.37 9.70 0.39
CA TRP A 223 -4.52 10.83 1.31
C TRP A 223 -5.68 11.77 0.97
N TYR A 224 -6.53 11.38 0.03
CA TYR A 224 -7.79 12.07 -0.22
C TYR A 224 -8.82 11.64 0.83
N ASP A 225 -9.03 12.48 1.83
CA ASP A 225 -10.06 12.29 2.85
C ASP A 225 -11.47 12.69 2.34
N PHE A 226 -11.62 12.88 1.03
CA PHE A 226 -12.89 13.28 0.42
C PHE A 226 -13.62 12.08 -0.17
N VAL A 227 -14.86 11.93 0.24
CA VAL A 227 -15.80 11.05 -0.48
C VAL A 227 -16.05 11.66 -1.85
N ILE A 228 -15.75 10.92 -2.91
CA ILE A 228 -16.23 11.28 -4.23
C ILE A 228 -17.75 11.08 -4.19
N PRO A 229 -18.57 12.13 -4.35
CA PRO A 229 -20.01 11.96 -4.41
C PRO A 229 -20.33 10.99 -5.54
N LYS A 230 -21.12 9.96 -5.24
CA LYS A 230 -21.65 9.08 -6.26
C LYS A 230 -22.61 9.92 -7.11
N ASN A 231 -22.24 10.17 -8.37
CA ASN A 231 -23.18 10.61 -9.40
C ASN A 231 -24.17 9.49 -9.71
#